data_5f9a95914220c5bcba5727f9f10204ad
#
_entry.id   5f9a95914220c5bcba5727f9f10204ad
#
_cell.length_a   1.000
_cell.length_b   1.000
_cell.length_c   1.000
_cell.angle_alpha   90.00
_cell.angle_beta   90.00
_cell.angle_gamma   90.00
#
_symmetry.space_group_name_H-M   'P 1'
#
loop_
_entity.id
_entity.type
_entity.pdbx_description
1 polymer ?
#
loop_
_entity_poly.entity_id
_entity_poly.type
_entity_poly.pdbx_seq_one_letter_code
_entity_poly.pdbx_strand_id
1 'polypeptide(L)' 'MNAIEVIVTGPEEAYNNEAEFWCADELLGFTVLHEGRLHLRIDPRADGEPWLADTTSLANALAEAYQRLAAY' A
#
# COMPACT_ATOMS: atom_id res chain seq x y z
N MET A 1 4.43 -15.36 -8.87
CA MET A 1 3.57 -14.44 -8.13
C MET A 1 4.44 -13.50 -7.31
N ASN A 2 4.16 -12.23 -7.35
CA ASN A 2 5.04 -11.23 -6.76
C ASN A 2 4.58 -10.84 -5.36
N ALA A 3 5.54 -10.75 -4.44
CA ALA A 3 5.28 -10.23 -3.12
C ALA A 3 4.93 -8.74 -3.23
N ILE A 4 4.10 -8.27 -2.32
CA ILE A 4 3.75 -6.86 -2.25
C ILE A 4 4.73 -6.18 -1.30
N GLU A 5 5.38 -5.12 -1.78
CA GLU A 5 6.32 -4.34 -1.01
C GLU A 5 5.64 -3.09 -0.47
N VAL A 6 5.87 -2.79 0.79
CA VAL A 6 5.33 -1.58 1.43
C VAL A 6 6.47 -0.60 1.62
N ILE A 7 6.26 0.63 1.13
CA ILE A 7 7.27 1.68 1.23
C ILE A 7 6.65 2.92 1.86
N VAL A 8 7.29 3.44 2.90
CA VAL A 8 6.99 4.75 3.47
C VAL A 8 8.25 5.57 3.31
N THR A 9 8.23 6.53 2.38
CA THR A 9 9.46 7.19 1.94
C THR A 9 9.97 8.26 2.90
N GLY A 10 9.20 8.66 3.88
CA GLY A 10 9.69 9.62 4.86
C GLY A 10 8.64 10.08 5.83
N PRO A 11 9.03 10.97 6.76
CA PRO A 11 8.11 11.45 7.80
C PRO A 11 6.88 12.15 7.25
N GLU A 12 7.02 12.83 6.11
CA GLU A 12 5.91 13.55 5.49
C GLU A 12 4.82 12.60 5.01
N GLU A 13 5.20 11.52 4.32
CA GLU A 13 4.24 10.49 3.91
C GLU A 13 3.59 9.83 5.12
N ALA A 14 4.39 9.49 6.13
CA ALA A 14 3.88 8.88 7.34
C ALA A 14 2.90 9.82 8.07
N TYR A 15 3.21 11.10 8.10
CA TYR A 15 2.33 12.10 8.71
C TYR A 15 0.96 12.15 8.01
N ASN A 16 0.96 11.96 6.68
CA ASN A 16 -0.27 11.93 5.90
C ASN A 16 -0.92 10.54 5.86
N ASN A 17 -0.39 9.58 6.59
CA ASN A 17 -0.87 8.20 6.61
C ASN A 17 -0.79 7.52 5.23
N GLU A 18 0.24 7.86 4.46
CA GLU A 18 0.45 7.33 3.12
C GLU A 18 1.55 6.26 3.13
N ALA A 19 1.17 5.01 2.88
CA ALA A 19 2.10 3.91 2.65
C ALA A 19 1.87 3.41 1.23
N GLU A 20 2.95 3.28 0.46
CA GLU A 20 2.87 2.84 -0.92
C GLU A 20 2.94 1.31 -0.99
N PHE A 21 2.12 0.73 -1.83
CA PHE A 21 2.08 -0.72 -2.06
C PHE A 21 2.56 -0.99 -3.48
N TRP A 22 3.65 -1.72 -3.59
CA TRP A 22 4.28 -2.02 -4.88
C TRP A 22 4.22 -3.51 -5.17
N CYS A 23 3.83 -3.85 -6.39
CA CYS A 23 3.78 -5.25 -6.86
C CYS A 23 4.61 -5.34 -8.13
N ALA A 24 5.74 -6.04 -8.07
CA ALA A 24 6.75 -6.06 -9.15
C ALA A 24 7.04 -4.63 -9.55
N ASP A 25 7.65 -3.91 -9.74
CA ASP A 25 8.00 -2.53 -10.09
C ASP A 25 6.80 -1.65 -10.48
N GLU A 26 5.57 -2.04 -10.12
CA GLU A 26 4.38 -1.27 -10.45
C GLU A 26 3.64 -0.89 -9.17
N LEU A 27 3.21 0.37 -9.07
CA LEU A 27 2.47 0.85 -7.91
C LEU A 27 1.05 0.31 -7.96
N LEU A 28 0.71 -0.51 -6.96
CA LEU A 28 -0.65 -1.02 -6.78
C LEU A 28 -1.57 0.08 -6.25
N GLY A 29 -1.09 0.82 -5.27
CA GLY A 29 -1.85 1.88 -4.65
C GLY A 29 -1.17 2.38 -3.39
N PHE A 30 -1.88 3.18 -2.65
CA PHE A 30 -1.35 3.69 -1.38
C PHE A 30 -2.48 3.94 -0.40
N THR A 31 -2.12 3.97 0.89
CA THR A 31 -3.10 4.19 1.94
C THR A 31 -3.48 5.66 2.00
N VAL A 32 -4.74 5.91 2.33
CA VAL A 32 -5.26 7.25 2.59
C VAL A 32 -6.17 7.20 3.80
N LEU A 33 -6.16 8.26 4.58
CA LEU A 33 -7.09 8.41 5.68
C LEU A 33 -8.38 9.02 5.14
N HIS A 34 -9.49 8.32 5.32
CA HIS A 34 -10.80 8.78 4.85
C HIS A 34 -11.82 8.55 5.94
N GLU A 35 -12.45 9.63 6.38
CA GLU A 35 -13.43 9.60 7.46
C GLU A 35 -12.89 8.94 8.74
N GLY A 36 -11.64 9.24 9.08
CA GLY A 36 -10.98 8.71 10.28
C GLY A 36 -10.54 7.27 10.18
N ARG A 37 -10.64 6.63 9.01
CA ARG A 37 -10.24 5.23 8.82
C ARG A 37 -9.24 5.12 7.68
N LEU A 38 -8.28 4.23 7.86
CA LEU A 38 -7.27 3.98 6.85
C LEU A 38 -7.86 3.12 5.73
N HIS A 39 -7.76 3.62 4.50
CA HIS A 39 -8.23 2.93 3.30
C HIS A 39 -7.04 2.67 2.39
N LEU A 40 -7.13 1.64 1.56
CA LEU A 40 -6.18 1.42 0.48
C LEU A 40 -6.83 1.90 -0.82
N ARG A 41 -6.23 2.93 -1.41
CA ARG A 41 -6.64 3.38 -2.74
C ARG A 41 -5.86 2.56 -3.76
N ILE A 42 -6.57 1.82 -4.58
CA ILE A 42 -5.96 0.97 -5.60
C ILE A 42 -6.08 1.65 -6.94
N ASP A 43 -4.93 1.88 -7.58
CA ASP A 43 -4.90 2.51 -8.90
C ASP A 43 -4.96 1.44 -10.00
N PRO A 44 -5.50 1.77 -11.19
CA PRO A 44 -5.53 0.82 -12.30
C PRO A 44 -4.13 0.40 -12.73
N ARG A 45 -4.00 -0.83 -13.23
CA ARG A 45 -2.75 -1.26 -13.84
C ARG A 45 -2.50 -0.47 -15.13
N ALA A 46 -1.22 -0.29 -15.45
CA ALA A 46 -0.82 0.45 -16.63
C ALA A 46 -1.38 -0.18 -17.93
N ASP A 47 -1.54 -1.51 -17.96
CA ASP A 47 -2.05 -2.24 -19.12
C ASP A 47 -3.57 -2.36 -19.14
N GLY A 48 -4.26 -1.81 -18.14
CA GLY A 48 -5.73 -1.88 -18.03
C GLY A 48 -6.27 -3.20 -17.53
N GLU A 49 -5.41 -4.17 -17.25
CA GLU A 49 -5.84 -5.46 -16.72
C GLU A 49 -6.09 -5.38 -15.21
N PRO A 50 -6.93 -6.26 -14.65
CA PRO A 50 -7.14 -6.25 -13.21
C PRO A 50 -5.89 -6.70 -12.45
N TRP A 51 -5.75 -6.20 -11.24
CA TRP A 51 -4.72 -6.65 -10.33
C TRP A 51 -5.05 -8.06 -9.83
N LEU A 52 -4.04 -8.93 -9.80
CA LEU A 52 -4.13 -10.23 -9.16
C LEU A 52 -3.12 -10.23 -8.02
N ALA A 53 -3.59 -9.93 -6.83
CA ALA A 53 -2.74 -9.88 -5.65
C ALA A 53 -2.90 -11.16 -4.85
N ASP A 54 -1.77 -11.75 -4.45
CA ASP A 54 -1.79 -12.89 -3.54
C ASP A 54 -2.39 -12.46 -2.20
N THR A 55 -3.41 -13.19 -1.73
CA THR A 55 -4.13 -12.76 -0.54
C THR A 55 -3.27 -12.75 0.71
N THR A 56 -2.35 -13.70 0.84
CA THR A 56 -1.43 -13.74 1.99
C THR A 56 -0.47 -12.56 1.95
N SER A 57 0.10 -12.29 0.76
CA SER A 57 1.00 -11.15 0.59
C SER A 57 0.28 -9.83 0.87
N LEU A 58 -0.95 -9.70 0.42
CA LEU A 58 -1.74 -8.48 0.66
C LEU A 58 -2.05 -8.31 2.14
N ALA A 59 -2.46 -9.37 2.82
CA ALA A 59 -2.76 -9.31 4.25
C ALA A 59 -1.51 -8.90 5.04
N ASN A 60 -0.36 -9.49 4.72
CA ASN A 60 0.90 -9.16 5.39
C ASN A 60 1.30 -7.71 5.10
N ALA A 61 1.12 -7.25 3.87
CA ALA A 61 1.45 -5.88 3.50
C ALA A 61 0.56 -4.87 4.24
N LEU A 62 -0.72 -5.17 4.39
CA LEU A 62 -1.63 -4.32 5.14
C LEU A 62 -1.19 -4.19 6.60
N ALA A 63 -0.82 -5.31 7.24
CA ALA A 63 -0.32 -5.30 8.60
C ALA A 63 0.98 -4.50 8.71
N GLU A 64 1.88 -4.69 7.76
CA GLU A 64 3.15 -3.97 7.74
C GLU A 64 2.95 -2.47 7.58
N ALA A 65 2.00 -2.05 6.75
CA ALA A 65 1.69 -0.64 6.56
C ALA A 65 1.26 0.02 7.88
N TYR A 66 0.39 -0.64 8.63
CA TYR A 66 0.00 -0.13 9.96
C TYR A 66 1.20 0.03 10.87
N GLN A 67 2.08 -0.97 10.90
CA GLN A 67 3.26 -0.94 11.77
C GLN A 67 4.21 0.18 11.37
N ARG A 68 4.47 0.34 10.09
CA ARG A 68 5.40 1.37 9.60
C ARG A 68 4.87 2.77 9.85
N LEU A 69 3.59 2.99 9.60
CA LEU A 69 2.97 4.30 9.85
C LEU A 69 2.97 4.65 11.34
N ALA A 70 2.75 3.66 12.19
CA ALA A 70 2.75 3.88 13.64
C ALA A 70 4.15 4.14 14.20
N ALA A 71 5.20 3.77 13.47
CA ALA A 71 6.59 3.94 13.93
C ALA A 71 7.13 5.36 13.75
N TYR A 72 6.44 6.23 13.06
CA TYR A 72 6.87 7.61 12.82
C TYR A 72 6.35 8.58 13.87
#